data_77d0a914d2baad7d5c99c3377775f951
#
_entry.id   77d0a914d2baad7d5c99c3377775f951
#
_cell.length_a   1.000
_cell.length_b   1.000
_cell.length_c   1.000
_cell.angle_alpha   90.00
_cell.angle_beta   90.00
_cell.angle_gamma   90.00
#
_symmetry.space_group_name_H-M   'P 1'
#
loop_
_entity.id
_entity.type
_entity.pdbx_description
1 polymer ?
#
loop_
_entity_poly.entity_id
_entity_poly.type
_entity_poly.pdbx_seq_one_letter_code
_entity_poly.pdbx_strand_id
1 'polypeptide(L)'
;MNQNLQTILDFIQQSKHLSEDEKATLTKAAKDADKALTISEFKLVRTEKVKRTTAILLEETIEELEHKRKAIEDSNNALQKSLKELKATQSQLIQSEKMASLGELTAGIAHEIQNPLNFVNNFSEVSKELLEEMQEELEEGNLEDVKEIANDVIQNLEKILHHGQRADGIVKGMLMHSRSNSGEKESVDINNLVDEYLRLAYHGLRSKDKSFNAKLETNYDDSIKTVNVVPQDIGRVVLNLITNAFYAVNEKNLLQETQGDKYEPTVSVATNTMKNNIEISVKDNGNGIPQKALDKIFQPFFTTKPTGQGTGLGLSLSYDIVKAHNGELKVETKEGQGTKFIIKIPII
;
A
#
# COMPACT_ATOMS: atom_id res chain seq x y z
N MET A 1 -30.32 14.35 80.52
CA MET A 1 -31.30 15.40 80.21
C MET A 1 -30.59 16.71 80.07
N ASN A 2 -30.99 17.49 79.10
CA ASN A 2 -30.40 18.80 78.81
C ASN A 2 -30.65 19.74 80.02
N GLN A 3 -29.61 20.50 80.43
CA GLN A 3 -29.63 21.33 81.67
C GLN A 3 -30.77 22.37 81.67
N ASN A 4 -31.10 22.94 80.50
CA ASN A 4 -32.20 23.86 80.33
C ASN A 4 -33.58 23.20 80.47
N LEU A 5 -33.75 22.01 79.99
CA LEU A 5 -34.98 21.22 80.15
C LEU A 5 -35.16 20.73 81.57
N GLN A 6 -34.08 20.45 82.33
CA GLN A 6 -34.12 20.15 83.73
C GLN A 6 -34.60 21.34 84.49
N THR A 7 -34.09 22.57 84.22
CA THR A 7 -34.56 23.84 84.89
C THR A 7 -36.02 24.04 84.62
N ILE A 8 -36.52 23.81 83.43
CA ILE A 8 -37.94 23.94 83.06
C ILE A 8 -38.78 22.92 83.83
N LEU A 9 -38.34 21.72 83.96
CA LEU A 9 -39.00 20.64 84.72
C LEU A 9 -39.09 20.97 86.20
N ASP A 10 -38.02 21.47 86.79
CA ASP A 10 -37.99 21.91 88.19
C ASP A 10 -38.96 23.05 88.43
N PHE A 11 -39.06 24.04 87.51
CA PHE A 11 -40.00 25.14 87.52
C PHE A 11 -41.46 24.68 87.40
N ILE A 12 -41.79 23.77 86.52
CA ILE A 12 -43.11 23.14 86.41
C ILE A 12 -43.52 22.41 87.70
N GLN A 13 -42.63 21.65 88.35
CA GLN A 13 -42.93 20.99 89.61
C GLN A 13 -43.16 21.93 90.77
N GLN A 14 -42.43 23.02 90.86
CA GLN A 14 -42.54 23.98 91.96
C GLN A 14 -43.71 24.99 91.76
N SER A 15 -44.31 25.05 90.64
CA SER A 15 -45.41 25.99 90.33
C SER A 15 -46.67 25.64 91.20
N LYS A 16 -47.16 26.63 91.94
CA LYS A 16 -48.40 26.54 92.74
C LYS A 16 -49.65 26.80 91.94
N HIS A 17 -49.52 27.28 90.72
CA HIS A 17 -50.62 27.73 89.84
C HIS A 17 -51.02 26.64 88.78
N LEU A 18 -50.33 25.53 88.69
CA LEU A 18 -50.64 24.42 87.78
C LEU A 18 -51.38 23.32 88.52
N SER A 19 -52.39 22.78 87.91
CA SER A 19 -53.08 21.59 88.39
C SER A 19 -52.13 20.35 88.19
N GLU A 20 -52.37 19.26 88.96
CA GLU A 20 -51.55 18.06 88.83
C GLU A 20 -51.58 17.42 87.40
N ASP A 21 -52.70 17.46 86.72
CA ASP A 21 -52.86 17.05 85.32
C ASP A 21 -52.01 17.86 84.31
N GLU A 22 -52.01 19.20 84.55
CA GLU A 22 -51.22 20.14 83.74
C GLU A 22 -49.71 19.89 83.98
N LYS A 23 -49.29 19.68 85.23
CA LYS A 23 -47.90 19.33 85.55
C LYS A 23 -47.49 18.01 84.92
N ALA A 24 -48.33 17.03 84.95
CA ALA A 24 -48.06 15.69 84.38
C ALA A 24 -47.89 15.80 82.84
N THR A 25 -48.77 16.60 82.13
CA THR A 25 -48.71 16.77 80.68
C THR A 25 -47.48 17.57 80.32
N LEU A 26 -47.13 18.65 81.00
CA LEU A 26 -45.93 19.47 80.72
C LEU A 26 -44.65 18.72 80.98
N THR A 27 -44.60 17.87 82.03
CA THR A 27 -43.47 17.00 82.37
C THR A 27 -43.24 15.95 81.30
N LYS A 28 -44.32 15.38 80.75
CA LYS A 28 -44.23 14.42 79.64
C LYS A 28 -43.69 15.08 78.41
N ALA A 29 -44.22 16.27 78.04
CA ALA A 29 -43.76 17.04 76.89
C ALA A 29 -42.26 17.39 76.98
N ALA A 30 -41.81 17.87 78.18
CA ALA A 30 -40.39 18.15 78.40
C ALA A 30 -39.49 16.92 78.27
N LYS A 31 -39.91 15.77 78.76
CA LYS A 31 -39.18 14.50 78.59
C LYS A 31 -39.13 14.01 77.16
N ASP A 32 -40.21 14.18 76.41
CA ASP A 32 -40.26 13.83 74.99
C ASP A 32 -39.36 14.76 74.14
N ALA A 33 -39.35 16.08 74.51
CA ALA A 33 -38.42 17.02 73.92
C ALA A 33 -36.96 16.69 74.22
N ASP A 34 -36.60 16.27 75.43
CA ASP A 34 -35.26 15.84 75.79
C ASP A 34 -34.79 14.60 74.96
N LYS A 35 -35.70 13.63 74.81
CA LYS A 35 -35.42 12.47 73.96
C LYS A 35 -35.18 12.86 72.50
N ALA A 36 -36.03 13.77 71.96
CA ALA A 36 -35.88 14.21 70.58
C ALA A 36 -34.57 14.98 70.38
N LEU A 37 -34.19 15.83 71.35
CA LEU A 37 -32.90 16.56 71.29
C LEU A 37 -31.72 15.63 71.33
N THR A 38 -31.72 14.65 72.27
CA THR A 38 -30.65 13.63 72.39
C THR A 38 -30.47 12.79 71.11
N ILE A 39 -31.58 12.41 70.47
CA ILE A 39 -31.55 11.69 69.17
C ILE A 39 -30.99 12.61 68.09
N SER A 40 -31.36 13.87 68.06
CA SER A 40 -30.85 14.82 67.07
C SER A 40 -29.36 15.10 67.22
N GLU A 41 -28.89 15.30 68.46
CA GLU A 41 -27.45 15.44 68.76
C GLU A 41 -26.66 14.22 68.34
N PHE A 42 -27.15 13.02 68.66
CA PHE A 42 -26.50 11.76 68.25
C PHE A 42 -26.44 11.63 66.72
N LYS A 43 -27.52 11.97 66.02
CA LYS A 43 -27.53 11.96 64.55
C LYS A 43 -26.53 12.96 63.99
N LEU A 44 -26.43 14.16 64.56
CA LEU A 44 -25.49 15.22 64.12
C LEU A 44 -24.05 14.71 64.27
N VAL A 45 -23.65 14.22 65.45
CA VAL A 45 -22.30 13.69 65.69
C VAL A 45 -21.96 12.55 64.76
N ARG A 46 -22.93 11.63 64.53
CA ARG A 46 -22.73 10.54 63.58
C ARG A 46 -22.53 11.05 62.13
N THR A 47 -23.31 12.01 61.72
CA THR A 47 -23.21 12.61 60.39
C THR A 47 -21.88 13.35 60.20
N GLU A 48 -21.41 14.08 61.19
CA GLU A 48 -20.11 14.75 61.17
C GLU A 48 -18.96 13.75 61.10
N LYS A 49 -19.04 12.67 61.85
CA LYS A 49 -18.03 11.58 61.79
C LYS A 49 -17.98 10.95 60.43
N VAL A 50 -19.15 10.63 59.83
CA VAL A 50 -19.23 10.08 58.46
C VAL A 50 -18.65 11.08 57.45
N LYS A 51 -19.04 12.34 57.49
CA LYS A 51 -18.49 13.39 56.58
C LYS A 51 -16.98 13.47 56.68
N ARG A 52 -16.42 13.47 57.90
CA ARG A 52 -14.96 13.52 58.08
C ARG A 52 -14.25 12.28 57.51
N THR A 53 -14.78 11.10 57.76
CA THR A 53 -14.20 9.86 57.22
C THR A 53 -14.27 9.80 55.69
N THR A 54 -15.42 10.25 55.11
CA THR A 54 -15.59 10.30 53.65
C THR A 54 -14.64 11.31 53.02
N ALA A 55 -14.40 12.46 53.68
CA ALA A 55 -13.46 13.47 53.19
C ALA A 55 -12.03 12.91 53.13
N ILE A 56 -11.57 12.21 54.18
CA ILE A 56 -10.23 11.59 54.20
C ILE A 56 -10.11 10.56 53.10
N LEU A 57 -11.09 9.64 52.94
CA LEU A 57 -11.06 8.62 51.87
C LEU A 57 -11.08 9.24 50.50
N LEU A 58 -11.76 10.37 50.31
CA LEU A 58 -11.80 11.09 49.04
C LEU A 58 -10.44 11.68 48.71
N GLU A 59 -9.79 12.34 49.70
CA GLU A 59 -8.44 12.89 49.53
C GLU A 59 -7.44 11.80 49.16
N GLU A 60 -7.42 10.64 49.89
CA GLU A 60 -6.54 9.52 49.55
C GLU A 60 -6.79 8.97 48.14
N THR A 61 -8.07 8.86 47.74
CA THR A 61 -8.41 8.37 46.39
C THR A 61 -8.00 9.34 45.29
N ILE A 62 -8.12 10.65 45.54
CA ILE A 62 -7.68 11.68 44.59
C ILE A 62 -6.15 11.61 44.39
N GLU A 63 -5.40 11.51 45.51
CA GLU A 63 -3.93 11.42 45.45
C GLU A 63 -3.47 10.14 44.70
N GLU A 64 -4.12 9.00 44.97
CA GLU A 64 -3.85 7.76 44.23
C GLU A 64 -4.15 7.87 42.73
N LEU A 65 -5.28 8.51 42.35
CA LEU A 65 -5.66 8.73 40.97
C LEU A 65 -4.71 9.68 40.24
N GLU A 66 -4.25 10.75 40.90
CA GLU A 66 -3.25 11.65 40.34
C GLU A 66 -1.93 10.95 40.08
N HIS A 67 -1.48 10.11 41.01
CA HIS A 67 -0.26 9.32 40.85
C HIS A 67 -0.39 8.34 39.68
N LYS A 68 -1.52 7.61 39.58
CA LYS A 68 -1.79 6.71 38.45
C LYS A 68 -1.87 7.43 37.12
N ARG A 69 -2.53 8.61 37.10
CA ARG A 69 -2.60 9.44 35.88
C ARG A 69 -1.22 9.84 35.38
N LYS A 70 -0.34 10.30 36.28
CA LYS A 70 1.02 10.68 35.93
C LYS A 70 1.83 9.51 35.40
N ALA A 71 1.73 8.34 36.04
CA ALA A 71 2.42 7.13 35.58
C ALA A 71 1.96 6.68 34.18
N ILE A 72 0.66 6.80 33.88
CA ILE A 72 0.10 6.53 32.54
C ILE A 72 0.62 7.53 31.52
N GLU A 73 0.68 8.81 31.85
CA GLU A 73 1.18 9.88 30.98
C GLU A 73 2.66 9.66 30.63
N ASP A 74 3.49 9.35 31.63
CA ASP A 74 4.91 9.02 31.45
C ASP A 74 5.11 7.78 30.58
N SER A 75 4.29 6.74 30.82
CA SER A 75 4.31 5.52 30.00
C SER A 75 3.90 5.77 28.55
N ASN A 76 2.86 6.58 28.32
CA ASN A 76 2.42 6.97 26.97
C ASN A 76 3.51 7.76 26.21
N ASN A 77 4.17 8.69 26.90
CA ASN A 77 5.26 9.45 26.30
C ASN A 77 6.45 8.56 25.91
N ALA A 78 6.81 7.62 26.78
CA ALA A 78 7.85 6.63 26.50
C ALA A 78 7.47 5.72 25.32
N LEU A 79 6.22 5.26 25.26
CA LEU A 79 5.71 4.45 24.15
C LEU A 79 5.72 5.19 22.83
N GLN A 80 5.29 6.44 22.79
CA GLN A 80 5.33 7.28 21.60
C GLN A 80 6.76 7.49 21.08
N LYS A 81 7.72 7.73 22.00
CA LYS A 81 9.13 7.83 21.66
C LYS A 81 9.65 6.53 21.03
N SER A 82 9.38 5.39 21.66
CA SER A 82 9.80 4.08 21.16
C SER A 82 9.18 3.76 19.80
N LEU A 83 7.91 4.10 19.57
CA LEU A 83 7.25 3.94 18.27
C LEU A 83 7.90 4.79 17.18
N LYS A 84 8.31 6.03 17.51
CA LYS A 84 9.01 6.91 16.57
C LYS A 84 10.39 6.37 16.20
N GLU A 85 11.14 5.89 17.19
CA GLU A 85 12.47 5.26 17.00
C GLU A 85 12.36 3.97 16.19
N LEU A 86 11.36 3.12 16.48
CA LEU A 86 11.11 1.89 15.73
C LEU A 86 10.78 2.18 14.26
N LYS A 87 9.91 3.15 13.97
CA LYS A 87 9.59 3.57 12.59
C LYS A 87 10.82 4.09 11.85
N ALA A 88 11.66 4.89 12.52
CA ALA A 88 12.90 5.41 11.93
C ALA A 88 13.87 4.27 11.60
N THR A 89 14.09 3.34 12.54
CA THR A 89 14.97 2.18 12.34
C THR A 89 14.44 1.25 11.24
N GLN A 90 13.13 1.01 11.21
CA GLN A 90 12.49 0.21 10.15
C GLN A 90 12.69 0.85 8.77
N SER A 91 12.53 2.18 8.67
CA SER A 91 12.79 2.92 7.42
C SER A 91 14.26 2.81 6.99
N GLN A 92 15.20 2.90 7.93
CA GLN A 92 16.64 2.73 7.64
C GLN A 92 16.97 1.30 7.20
N LEU A 93 16.38 0.29 7.82
CA LEU A 93 16.59 -1.10 7.43
C LEU A 93 16.06 -1.36 6.01
N ILE A 94 14.85 -0.89 5.69
CA ILE A 94 14.28 -1.00 4.35
C ILE A 94 15.17 -0.29 3.32
N GLN A 95 15.70 0.89 3.65
CA GLN A 95 16.60 1.61 2.77
C GLN A 95 17.94 0.89 2.59
N SER A 96 18.51 0.31 3.67
CA SER A 96 19.74 -0.46 3.62
C SER A 96 19.57 -1.76 2.81
N GLU A 97 18.45 -2.47 2.99
CA GLU A 97 18.11 -3.67 2.23
C GLU A 97 17.93 -3.35 0.74
N LYS A 98 17.25 -2.23 0.41
CA LYS A 98 17.14 -1.74 -0.97
C LYS A 98 18.50 -1.37 -1.57
N MET A 99 19.39 -0.75 -0.78
CA MET A 99 20.75 -0.42 -1.23
C MET A 99 21.61 -1.66 -1.43
N ALA A 100 21.48 -2.67 -0.57
CA ALA A 100 22.17 -3.95 -0.74
C ALA A 100 21.68 -4.69 -1.99
N SER A 101 20.37 -4.77 -2.18
CA SER A 101 19.73 -5.32 -3.40
C SER A 101 20.14 -4.54 -4.66
N LEU A 102 20.17 -3.20 -4.59
CA LEU A 102 20.63 -2.36 -5.69
C LEU A 102 22.13 -2.56 -5.98
N GLY A 103 22.96 -2.80 -4.95
CA GLY A 103 24.39 -3.09 -5.09
C GLY A 103 24.63 -4.40 -5.82
N GLU A 104 23.91 -5.47 -5.49
CA GLU A 104 23.97 -6.76 -6.17
C GLU A 104 23.43 -6.69 -7.61
N LEU A 105 22.35 -5.92 -7.81
CA LEU A 105 21.78 -5.64 -9.12
C LEU A 105 22.66 -4.71 -9.97
N THR A 106 23.44 -3.81 -9.37
CA THR A 106 24.25 -2.80 -10.11
C THR A 106 25.30 -3.48 -11.00
N ALA A 107 25.91 -4.56 -10.54
CA ALA A 107 26.86 -5.33 -11.37
C ALA A 107 26.17 -5.98 -12.58
N GLY A 108 24.99 -6.57 -12.38
CA GLY A 108 24.17 -7.13 -13.46
C GLY A 108 23.67 -6.06 -14.42
N ILE A 109 23.22 -4.91 -13.92
CA ILE A 109 22.76 -3.79 -14.72
C ILE A 109 23.90 -3.21 -15.57
N ALA A 110 25.08 -2.99 -14.96
CA ALA A 110 26.26 -2.51 -15.72
C ALA A 110 26.57 -3.44 -16.88
N HIS A 111 26.54 -4.76 -16.67
CA HIS A 111 26.77 -5.75 -17.70
C HIS A 111 25.65 -5.73 -18.79
N GLU A 112 24.40 -5.59 -18.36
CA GLU A 112 23.24 -5.52 -19.29
C GLU A 112 23.22 -4.22 -20.11
N ILE A 113 23.77 -3.10 -19.60
CA ILE A 113 23.94 -1.84 -20.34
C ILE A 113 25.16 -1.92 -21.27
N GLN A 114 26.29 -2.50 -20.78
CA GLN A 114 27.49 -2.65 -21.61
C GLN A 114 27.25 -3.48 -22.87
N ASN A 115 26.42 -4.52 -22.79
CA ASN A 115 26.14 -5.38 -23.94
C ASN A 115 25.57 -4.60 -25.14
N PRO A 116 24.44 -3.87 -25.05
CA PRO A 116 23.94 -3.09 -26.18
C PRO A 116 24.88 -1.96 -26.59
N LEU A 117 25.62 -1.34 -25.64
CA LEU A 117 26.58 -0.29 -25.97
C LEU A 117 27.77 -0.84 -26.79
N ASN A 118 28.25 -2.06 -26.49
CA ASN A 118 29.27 -2.70 -27.28
C ASN A 118 28.82 -2.92 -28.74
N PHE A 119 27.55 -3.33 -28.94
CA PHE A 119 26.99 -3.44 -30.30
C PHE A 119 26.88 -2.07 -30.99
N VAL A 120 26.44 -1.03 -30.28
CA VAL A 120 26.40 0.34 -30.84
C VAL A 120 27.82 0.76 -31.30
N ASN A 121 28.83 0.56 -30.47
CA ASN A 121 30.21 0.91 -30.79
C ASN A 121 30.73 0.11 -32.01
N ASN A 122 30.58 -1.22 -31.98
CA ASN A 122 31.05 -2.09 -33.07
C ASN A 122 30.39 -1.75 -34.41
N PHE A 123 29.05 -1.60 -34.45
CA PHE A 123 28.38 -1.24 -35.68
C PHE A 123 28.70 0.19 -36.15
N SER A 124 29.00 1.10 -35.22
CA SER A 124 29.45 2.46 -35.57
C SER A 124 30.85 2.42 -36.20
N GLU A 125 31.75 1.60 -35.68
CA GLU A 125 33.13 1.43 -36.17
C GLU A 125 33.11 0.79 -37.58
N VAL A 126 32.37 -0.32 -37.74
CA VAL A 126 32.18 -0.96 -39.05
C VAL A 126 31.49 0.01 -40.08
N SER A 127 30.50 0.80 -39.65
CA SER A 127 29.86 1.75 -40.53
C SER A 127 30.80 2.85 -40.98
N LYS A 128 31.77 3.25 -40.13
CA LYS A 128 32.82 4.23 -40.49
C LYS A 128 33.75 3.63 -41.54
N GLU A 129 34.23 2.39 -41.35
CA GLU A 129 35.07 1.69 -42.32
C GLU A 129 34.36 1.54 -43.69
N LEU A 130 33.09 1.14 -43.68
CA LEU A 130 32.29 1.03 -44.90
C LEU A 130 32.10 2.38 -45.61
N LEU A 131 31.98 3.47 -44.86
CA LEU A 131 31.90 4.81 -45.47
C LEU A 131 33.23 5.28 -46.10
N GLU A 132 34.37 4.88 -45.50
CA GLU A 132 35.71 5.11 -46.06
C GLU A 132 35.88 4.30 -47.37
N GLU A 133 35.50 3.02 -47.39
CA GLU A 133 35.49 2.15 -48.56
C GLU A 133 34.54 2.71 -49.67
N MET A 134 33.34 3.13 -49.29
CA MET A 134 32.38 3.73 -50.23
C MET A 134 32.93 4.98 -50.91
N GLN A 135 33.78 5.78 -50.25
CA GLN A 135 34.42 6.93 -50.82
C GLN A 135 35.48 6.52 -51.88
N GLU A 136 36.24 5.45 -51.63
CA GLU A 136 37.23 4.91 -52.53
C GLU A 136 36.54 4.38 -53.82
N GLU A 137 35.48 3.56 -53.66
CA GLU A 137 34.70 3.00 -54.79
C GLU A 137 34.01 4.09 -55.61
N LEU A 138 33.61 5.21 -54.98
CA LEU A 138 33.02 6.34 -55.67
C LEU A 138 34.09 7.07 -56.54
N GLU A 139 35.33 7.18 -56.07
CA GLU A 139 36.44 7.76 -56.83
C GLU A 139 36.83 6.89 -58.01
N GLU A 140 36.73 5.58 -57.86
CA GLU A 140 36.98 4.58 -58.93
C GLU A 140 35.82 4.48 -59.92
N GLY A 141 34.63 5.00 -59.59
CA GLY A 141 33.44 4.99 -60.47
C GLY A 141 32.61 3.71 -60.35
N ASN A 142 32.82 2.86 -59.36
CA ASN A 142 32.14 1.61 -59.12
C ASN A 142 30.77 1.77 -58.46
N LEU A 143 29.80 2.36 -59.17
CA LEU A 143 28.50 2.77 -58.63
C LEU A 143 27.64 1.61 -58.06
N GLU A 144 27.84 0.37 -58.53
CA GLU A 144 27.12 -0.79 -57.96
C GLU A 144 27.65 -1.14 -56.56
N ASP A 145 28.97 -1.13 -56.34
CA ASP A 145 29.60 -1.41 -55.05
C ASP A 145 29.26 -0.29 -54.05
N VAL A 146 29.24 0.97 -54.48
CA VAL A 146 28.77 2.11 -53.67
C VAL A 146 27.33 1.91 -53.15
N LYS A 147 26.41 1.37 -53.96
CA LYS A 147 25.04 1.11 -53.54
C LYS A 147 24.96 -0.06 -52.55
N GLU A 148 25.75 -1.11 -52.75
CA GLU A 148 25.81 -2.26 -51.85
C GLU A 148 26.33 -1.82 -50.48
N ILE A 149 27.44 -1.10 -50.40
CA ILE A 149 28.02 -0.55 -49.19
C ILE A 149 27.04 0.43 -48.49
N ALA A 150 26.35 1.29 -49.25
CA ALA A 150 25.33 2.17 -48.67
C ALA A 150 24.19 1.39 -47.97
N ASN A 151 23.74 0.28 -48.58
CA ASN A 151 22.73 -0.57 -47.95
C ASN A 151 23.24 -1.22 -46.64
N ASP A 152 24.50 -1.65 -46.60
CA ASP A 152 25.13 -2.21 -45.41
C ASP A 152 25.26 -1.17 -44.29
N VAL A 153 25.61 0.07 -44.63
CA VAL A 153 25.61 1.18 -43.66
C VAL A 153 24.22 1.45 -43.12
N ILE A 154 23.18 1.44 -43.96
CA ILE A 154 21.78 1.60 -43.51
C ILE A 154 21.40 0.49 -42.55
N GLN A 155 21.71 -0.77 -42.83
CA GLN A 155 21.43 -1.88 -41.93
C GLN A 155 22.17 -1.75 -40.57
N ASN A 156 23.44 -1.31 -40.59
CA ASN A 156 24.20 -1.06 -39.37
C ASN A 156 23.61 0.07 -38.53
N LEU A 157 23.15 1.15 -39.18
CA LEU A 157 22.45 2.26 -38.49
C LEU A 157 21.14 1.80 -37.82
N GLU A 158 20.39 0.88 -38.46
CA GLU A 158 19.19 0.29 -37.88
C GLU A 158 19.54 -0.55 -36.60
N LYS A 159 20.65 -1.31 -36.67
CA LYS A 159 21.15 -2.06 -35.51
C LYS A 159 21.61 -1.14 -34.36
N ILE A 160 22.31 -0.05 -34.69
CA ILE A 160 22.73 1.01 -33.75
C ILE A 160 21.51 1.60 -33.05
N LEU A 161 20.50 1.98 -33.79
CA LEU A 161 19.25 2.53 -33.24
C LEU A 161 18.56 1.54 -32.31
N HIS A 162 18.45 0.27 -32.73
CA HIS A 162 17.84 -0.79 -31.95
C HIS A 162 18.56 -1.01 -30.61
N HIS A 163 19.89 -1.12 -30.63
CA HIS A 163 20.67 -1.32 -29.41
C HIS A 163 20.71 -0.07 -28.51
N GLY A 164 20.71 1.11 -29.07
CA GLY A 164 20.56 2.38 -28.33
C GLY A 164 19.23 2.46 -27.57
N GLN A 165 18.12 2.10 -28.24
CA GLN A 165 16.80 2.04 -27.60
C GLN A 165 16.74 0.98 -26.48
N ARG A 166 17.45 -0.14 -26.65
CA ARG A 166 17.56 -1.17 -25.61
C ARG A 166 18.27 -0.64 -24.37
N ALA A 167 19.42 0.03 -24.53
CA ALA A 167 20.16 0.64 -23.43
C ALA A 167 19.30 1.68 -22.69
N ASP A 168 18.59 2.55 -23.39
CA ASP A 168 17.64 3.51 -22.82
C ASP A 168 16.53 2.82 -22.02
N GLY A 169 15.96 1.73 -22.54
CA GLY A 169 14.96 0.92 -21.87
C GLY A 169 15.47 0.33 -20.55
N ILE A 170 16.69 -0.17 -20.51
CA ILE A 170 17.31 -0.71 -19.28
C ILE A 170 17.50 0.40 -18.25
N VAL A 171 18.02 1.57 -18.64
CA VAL A 171 18.20 2.74 -17.76
C VAL A 171 16.87 3.23 -17.20
N LYS A 172 15.85 3.36 -18.04
CA LYS A 172 14.49 3.75 -17.61
C LYS A 172 13.89 2.73 -16.63
N GLY A 173 14.05 1.45 -16.91
CA GLY A 173 13.61 0.37 -16.02
C GLY A 173 14.30 0.44 -14.66
N MET A 174 15.61 0.68 -14.63
CA MET A 174 16.39 0.86 -13.40
C MET A 174 15.92 2.09 -12.60
N LEU A 175 15.72 3.23 -13.25
CA LEU A 175 15.22 4.44 -12.59
C LEU A 175 13.82 4.24 -12.00
N MET A 176 12.97 3.47 -12.68
CA MET A 176 11.65 3.09 -12.14
C MET A 176 11.78 2.17 -10.91
N HIS A 177 12.73 1.24 -10.92
CA HIS A 177 12.99 0.35 -9.77
C HIS A 177 13.61 1.10 -8.58
N SER A 178 14.53 2.05 -8.85
CA SER A 178 15.18 2.89 -7.82
C SER A 178 14.24 3.94 -7.21
N ARG A 179 13.25 4.41 -7.94
CA ARG A 179 12.21 5.31 -7.41
C ARG A 179 11.24 4.52 -6.54
N SER A 180 11.60 4.31 -5.28
CA SER A 180 10.61 4.01 -4.25
C SER A 180 9.78 5.27 -4.03
N ASN A 181 8.62 5.35 -4.65
CA ASN A 181 7.67 6.36 -4.26
C ASN A 181 7.27 6.07 -2.82
N SER A 182 7.65 6.97 -1.92
CA SER A 182 7.06 7.10 -0.58
C SER A 182 5.65 7.69 -0.71
N GLY A 183 4.85 7.14 -1.64
CA GLY A 183 3.46 7.51 -1.79
C GLY A 183 2.73 7.15 -0.51
N GLU A 184 1.97 8.08 0.02
CA GLU A 184 1.04 7.78 1.10
C GLU A 184 -0.08 6.89 0.56
N LYS A 185 -0.55 5.95 1.40
CA LYS A 185 -1.73 5.16 1.04
C LYS A 185 -2.94 6.06 1.09
N GLU A 186 -3.73 5.99 0.05
CA GLU A 186 -4.97 6.76 -0.11
C GLU A 186 -6.15 5.81 -0.28
N SER A 187 -7.35 6.29 0.03
CA SER A 187 -8.60 5.57 -0.20
C SER A 187 -8.98 5.65 -1.68
N VAL A 188 -8.70 4.61 -2.45
CA VAL A 188 -8.79 4.57 -3.92
C VAL A 188 -9.96 3.71 -4.38
N ASP A 189 -10.71 4.21 -5.35
CA ASP A 189 -11.65 3.39 -6.14
C ASP A 189 -10.85 2.53 -7.13
N ILE A 190 -10.75 1.24 -6.82
CA ILE A 190 -9.96 0.28 -7.59
C ILE A 190 -10.53 0.04 -8.98
N ASN A 191 -11.86 0.02 -9.12
CA ASN A 191 -12.49 -0.20 -10.43
C ASN A 191 -12.16 0.93 -11.40
N ASN A 192 -12.29 2.17 -10.94
CA ASN A 192 -11.93 3.34 -11.73
C ASN A 192 -10.43 3.36 -12.07
N LEU A 193 -9.57 3.06 -11.10
CA LEU A 193 -8.13 2.99 -11.33
C LEU A 193 -7.78 1.95 -12.39
N VAL A 194 -8.31 0.75 -12.31
CA VAL A 194 -8.03 -0.34 -13.25
C VAL A 194 -8.54 0.01 -14.66
N ASP A 195 -9.73 0.60 -14.78
CA ASP A 195 -10.29 1.03 -16.07
C ASP A 195 -9.46 2.14 -16.72
N GLU A 196 -9.02 3.11 -15.93
CA GLU A 196 -8.15 4.20 -16.41
C GLU A 196 -6.84 3.64 -17.01
N TYR A 197 -6.16 2.75 -16.30
CA TYR A 197 -4.91 2.15 -16.77
C TYR A 197 -5.12 1.17 -17.93
N LEU A 198 -6.26 0.48 -18.03
CA LEU A 198 -6.62 -0.32 -19.18
C LEU A 198 -6.74 0.55 -20.45
N ARG A 199 -7.48 1.65 -20.35
CA ARG A 199 -7.63 2.61 -21.48
C ARG A 199 -6.30 3.24 -21.85
N LEU A 200 -5.50 3.65 -20.87
CA LEU A 200 -4.17 4.22 -21.08
C LEU A 200 -3.26 3.25 -21.86
N ALA A 201 -3.21 1.98 -21.44
CA ALA A 201 -2.43 0.94 -22.10
C ALA A 201 -2.88 0.69 -23.54
N TYR A 202 -4.19 0.58 -23.76
CA TYR A 202 -4.76 0.33 -25.08
C TYR A 202 -4.52 1.48 -26.05
N HIS A 203 -4.82 2.71 -25.64
CA HIS A 203 -4.60 3.89 -26.49
C HIS A 203 -3.11 4.17 -26.71
N GLY A 204 -2.28 3.94 -25.68
CA GLY A 204 -0.82 4.07 -25.79
C GLY A 204 -0.23 3.11 -26.83
N LEU A 205 -0.74 1.87 -26.90
CA LEU A 205 -0.29 0.89 -27.89
C LEU A 205 -0.79 1.25 -29.30
N ARG A 206 -2.08 1.61 -29.45
CA ARG A 206 -2.66 2.00 -30.74
C ARG A 206 -2.08 3.30 -31.31
N SER A 207 -1.53 4.17 -30.48
CA SER A 207 -0.82 5.37 -30.96
C SER A 207 0.51 5.03 -31.61
N LYS A 208 1.16 3.94 -31.19
CA LYS A 208 2.43 3.44 -31.74
C LYS A 208 2.19 2.52 -32.95
N ASP A 209 1.19 1.67 -32.85
CA ASP A 209 0.82 0.71 -33.88
C ASP A 209 -0.69 0.78 -34.15
N LYS A 210 -1.04 1.43 -35.28
CA LYS A 210 -2.44 1.62 -35.69
C LYS A 210 -3.11 0.32 -36.14
N SER A 211 -2.34 -0.72 -36.46
CA SER A 211 -2.86 -2.03 -36.87
C SER A 211 -3.28 -2.87 -35.67
N PHE A 212 -2.73 -2.58 -34.48
CA PHE A 212 -3.08 -3.30 -33.27
C PHE A 212 -4.57 -3.16 -32.94
N ASN A 213 -5.23 -4.28 -32.76
CA ASN A 213 -6.61 -4.38 -32.27
C ASN A 213 -6.77 -5.60 -31.36
N ALA A 214 -7.45 -5.42 -30.24
CA ALA A 214 -7.80 -6.49 -29.33
C ALA A 214 -9.18 -6.23 -28.73
N LYS A 215 -9.95 -7.29 -28.53
CA LYS A 215 -11.21 -7.25 -27.80
C LYS A 215 -10.89 -7.05 -26.32
N LEU A 216 -11.51 -6.03 -25.71
CA LEU A 216 -11.40 -5.75 -24.29
C LEU A 216 -12.68 -6.25 -23.60
N GLU A 217 -12.52 -7.11 -22.59
CA GLU A 217 -13.60 -7.59 -21.74
C GLU A 217 -13.36 -7.09 -20.32
N THR A 218 -14.33 -6.42 -19.73
CA THR A 218 -14.24 -5.91 -18.35
C THR A 218 -15.36 -6.50 -17.50
N ASN A 219 -15.03 -6.93 -16.29
CA ASN A 219 -16.00 -7.40 -15.32
C ASN A 219 -15.61 -6.88 -13.93
N TYR A 220 -16.14 -5.74 -13.55
CA TYR A 220 -15.84 -5.08 -12.28
C TYR A 220 -16.91 -5.39 -11.23
N ASP A 221 -16.48 -5.72 -10.02
CA ASP A 221 -17.35 -5.96 -8.87
C ASP A 221 -17.74 -4.61 -8.24
N ASP A 222 -18.98 -4.18 -8.44
CA ASP A 222 -19.53 -2.92 -7.91
C ASP A 222 -19.61 -2.88 -6.38
N SER A 223 -19.44 -4.02 -5.70
CA SER A 223 -19.40 -4.09 -4.24
C SER A 223 -18.08 -3.59 -3.64
N ILE A 224 -17.01 -3.47 -4.46
CA ILE A 224 -15.73 -2.90 -4.05
C ILE A 224 -15.91 -1.39 -3.88
N LYS A 225 -15.80 -0.93 -2.62
CA LYS A 225 -15.81 0.49 -2.32
C LYS A 225 -14.43 1.07 -2.61
N THR A 226 -13.78 1.64 -1.61
CA THR A 226 -12.41 2.16 -1.71
C THR A 226 -11.45 1.26 -0.93
N VAL A 227 -10.21 1.20 -1.39
CA VAL A 227 -9.14 0.41 -0.78
C VAL A 227 -7.95 1.31 -0.49
N ASN A 228 -7.32 1.11 0.67
CA ASN A 228 -6.20 1.92 1.12
C ASN A 228 -4.89 1.43 0.49
N VAL A 229 -4.50 2.04 -0.62
CA VAL A 229 -3.31 1.68 -1.42
C VAL A 229 -2.57 2.92 -1.90
N VAL A 230 -1.35 2.74 -2.42
CA VAL A 230 -0.64 3.79 -3.17
C VAL A 230 -1.09 3.73 -4.63
N PRO A 231 -1.87 4.72 -5.14
CA PRO A 231 -2.53 4.62 -6.46
C PRO A 231 -1.54 4.42 -7.60
N GLN A 232 -0.42 5.15 -7.59
CA GLN A 232 0.60 5.08 -8.63
C GLN A 232 1.27 3.70 -8.68
N ASP A 233 1.46 3.06 -7.54
CA ASP A 233 2.08 1.74 -7.45
C ASP A 233 1.16 0.66 -8.00
N ILE A 234 -0.11 0.66 -7.59
CA ILE A 234 -1.09 -0.30 -8.13
C ILE A 234 -1.35 -0.05 -9.61
N GLY A 235 -1.47 1.21 -10.02
CA GLY A 235 -1.61 1.57 -11.43
C GLY A 235 -0.44 1.07 -12.28
N ARG A 236 0.79 1.15 -11.77
CA ARG A 236 2.00 0.61 -12.44
C ARG A 236 1.95 -0.90 -12.59
N VAL A 237 1.51 -1.63 -11.54
CA VAL A 237 1.32 -3.09 -11.61
C VAL A 237 0.30 -3.44 -12.68
N VAL A 238 -0.88 -2.82 -12.64
CA VAL A 238 -1.96 -3.03 -13.61
C VAL A 238 -1.48 -2.75 -15.04
N LEU A 239 -0.81 -1.61 -15.26
CA LEU A 239 -0.25 -1.25 -16.57
C LEU A 239 0.73 -2.29 -17.09
N ASN A 240 1.65 -2.78 -16.23
CA ASN A 240 2.62 -3.81 -16.61
C ASN A 240 1.94 -5.12 -17.03
N LEU A 241 0.93 -5.57 -16.28
CA LEU A 241 0.22 -6.81 -16.58
C LEU A 241 -0.59 -6.68 -17.88
N ILE A 242 -1.28 -5.56 -18.08
CA ILE A 242 -2.09 -5.30 -19.28
C ILE A 242 -1.19 -5.18 -20.53
N THR A 243 -0.06 -4.48 -20.42
CA THR A 243 0.88 -4.35 -21.57
C THR A 243 1.52 -5.68 -21.92
N ASN A 244 1.77 -6.56 -20.96
CA ASN A 244 2.22 -7.93 -21.21
C ASN A 244 1.12 -8.78 -21.88
N ALA A 245 -0.12 -8.64 -21.45
CA ALA A 245 -1.27 -9.31 -22.07
C ALA A 245 -1.45 -8.87 -23.52
N PHE A 246 -1.40 -7.57 -23.80
CA PHE A 246 -1.48 -7.04 -25.18
C PHE A 246 -0.35 -7.54 -26.07
N TYR A 247 0.87 -7.60 -25.53
CA TYR A 247 1.99 -8.17 -26.25
C TYR A 247 1.75 -9.64 -26.63
N ALA A 248 1.31 -10.45 -25.66
CA ALA A 248 1.09 -11.89 -25.88
C ALA A 248 -0.01 -12.19 -26.91
N VAL A 249 -1.11 -11.40 -26.91
CA VAL A 249 -2.18 -11.57 -27.90
C VAL A 249 -1.78 -11.05 -29.27
N ASN A 250 -1.00 -9.96 -29.34
CA ASN A 250 -0.49 -9.44 -30.61
C ASN A 250 0.49 -10.39 -31.29
N GLU A 251 1.44 -10.94 -30.51
CA GLU A 251 2.39 -11.96 -31.01
C GLU A 251 1.67 -13.19 -31.58
N LYS A 252 0.66 -13.70 -30.87
CA LYS A 252 -0.15 -14.82 -31.34
C LYS A 252 -0.95 -14.47 -32.59
N ASN A 253 -1.51 -13.27 -32.68
CA ASN A 253 -2.27 -12.79 -33.83
C ASN A 253 -1.39 -12.80 -35.09
N LEU A 254 -0.18 -12.24 -35.02
CA LEU A 254 0.78 -12.22 -36.12
C LEU A 254 1.16 -13.61 -36.60
N LEU A 255 1.32 -14.58 -35.68
CA LEU A 255 1.62 -15.96 -36.00
C LEU A 255 0.44 -16.67 -36.69
N GLN A 256 -0.80 -16.41 -36.25
CA GLN A 256 -1.99 -17.07 -36.79
C GLN A 256 -2.50 -16.44 -38.10
N GLU A 257 -2.32 -15.13 -38.30
CA GLU A 257 -2.56 -14.51 -39.59
C GLU A 257 -1.74 -15.16 -40.71
N THR A 258 -0.50 -15.58 -40.41
CA THR A 258 0.35 -16.31 -41.39
C THR A 258 -0.13 -17.74 -41.65
N GLN A 259 -0.93 -18.34 -40.75
CA GLN A 259 -1.44 -19.71 -40.86
C GLN A 259 -2.89 -19.78 -41.38
N GLY A 260 -3.57 -18.63 -41.51
CA GLY A 260 -4.94 -18.54 -42.02
C GLY A 260 -6.05 -18.90 -40.99
N ASP A 261 -5.69 -19.02 -39.70
CA ASP A 261 -6.62 -19.34 -38.63
C ASP A 261 -7.35 -18.07 -38.13
N LYS A 262 -8.64 -18.22 -37.79
CA LYS A 262 -9.41 -17.13 -37.18
C LYS A 262 -9.10 -17.07 -35.67
N TYR A 263 -8.30 -16.08 -35.31
CA TYR A 263 -8.02 -15.74 -33.92
C TYR A 263 -8.54 -14.33 -33.60
N GLU A 264 -9.20 -14.17 -32.47
CA GLU A 264 -9.63 -12.86 -31.97
C GLU A 264 -8.80 -12.52 -30.72
N PRO A 265 -7.79 -11.63 -30.84
CA PRO A 265 -7.01 -11.16 -29.70
C PRO A 265 -7.93 -10.65 -28.59
N THR A 266 -7.89 -11.23 -27.40
CA THR A 266 -8.79 -10.88 -26.31
C THR A 266 -8.02 -10.71 -25.01
N VAL A 267 -8.26 -9.58 -24.33
CA VAL A 267 -7.75 -9.30 -22.99
C VAL A 267 -8.93 -9.00 -22.07
N SER A 268 -9.03 -9.76 -20.99
CA SER A 268 -10.11 -9.62 -19.99
C SER A 268 -9.54 -9.09 -18.68
N VAL A 269 -10.16 -8.05 -18.13
CA VAL A 269 -9.78 -7.47 -16.83
C VAL A 269 -10.98 -7.54 -15.89
N ALA A 270 -10.75 -8.09 -14.70
CA ALA A 270 -11.83 -8.23 -13.73
C ALA A 270 -11.37 -7.90 -12.32
N THR A 271 -12.32 -7.44 -11.51
CA THR A 271 -12.15 -7.23 -10.06
C THR A 271 -13.16 -8.04 -9.29
N ASN A 272 -12.78 -8.59 -8.15
CA ASN A 272 -13.69 -9.34 -7.28
C ASN A 272 -13.37 -9.07 -5.81
N THR A 273 -14.39 -9.14 -4.95
CA THR A 273 -14.24 -9.11 -3.50
C THR A 273 -14.13 -10.53 -2.97
N MET A 274 -13.06 -10.81 -2.19
CA MET A 274 -12.84 -12.11 -1.53
C MET A 274 -12.64 -11.94 -0.03
N LYS A 275 -13.70 -12.11 0.77
CA LYS A 275 -13.68 -11.96 2.24
C LYS A 275 -12.98 -10.67 2.70
N ASN A 276 -11.66 -10.75 2.98
CA ASN A 276 -10.85 -9.63 3.47
C ASN A 276 -9.87 -9.10 2.40
N ASN A 277 -9.99 -9.53 1.15
CA ASN A 277 -9.10 -9.12 0.06
C ASN A 277 -9.93 -8.66 -1.14
N ILE A 278 -9.34 -7.79 -1.95
CA ILE A 278 -9.74 -7.59 -3.34
C ILE A 278 -8.83 -8.42 -4.24
N GLU A 279 -9.41 -8.90 -5.32
CA GLU A 279 -8.70 -9.57 -6.39
C GLU A 279 -8.84 -8.75 -7.68
N ILE A 280 -7.70 -8.40 -8.30
CA ILE A 280 -7.64 -7.80 -9.64
C ILE A 280 -7.03 -8.85 -10.54
N SER A 281 -7.69 -9.21 -11.64
CA SER A 281 -7.18 -10.19 -12.59
C SER A 281 -7.08 -9.62 -13.99
N VAL A 282 -5.96 -9.94 -14.67
CA VAL A 282 -5.70 -9.64 -16.07
C VAL A 282 -5.48 -10.96 -16.78
N LYS A 283 -6.35 -11.28 -17.73
CA LYS A 283 -6.30 -12.53 -18.51
C LYS A 283 -6.16 -12.21 -19.99
N ASP A 284 -5.30 -12.95 -20.66
CA ASP A 284 -5.13 -12.94 -22.11
C ASP A 284 -5.40 -14.35 -22.72
N ASN A 285 -5.66 -14.40 -24.00
CA ASN A 285 -5.76 -15.61 -24.78
C ASN A 285 -4.54 -15.81 -25.70
N GLY A 286 -3.39 -15.25 -25.32
CA GLY A 286 -2.12 -15.30 -26.05
C GLY A 286 -1.46 -16.69 -26.05
N ASN A 287 -0.13 -16.72 -26.24
CA ASN A 287 0.66 -17.96 -26.31
C ASN A 287 0.83 -18.68 -24.98
N GLY A 288 0.49 -18.03 -23.85
CA GLY A 288 0.79 -18.55 -22.52
C GLY A 288 2.29 -18.49 -22.18
N ILE A 289 2.66 -19.01 -21.01
CA ILE A 289 4.04 -19.04 -20.53
C ILE A 289 4.50 -20.49 -20.45
N PRO A 290 5.65 -20.83 -21.07
CA PRO A 290 6.21 -22.17 -20.98
C PRO A 290 6.53 -22.55 -19.53
N GLN A 291 6.26 -23.81 -19.14
CA GLN A 291 6.46 -24.30 -17.77
C GLN A 291 7.88 -24.05 -17.24
N LYS A 292 8.90 -24.22 -18.09
CA LYS A 292 10.31 -23.97 -17.74
C LYS A 292 10.67 -22.50 -17.42
N ALA A 293 9.78 -21.57 -17.78
CA ALA A 293 9.97 -20.14 -17.52
C ALA A 293 9.26 -19.67 -16.25
N LEU A 294 8.24 -20.40 -15.76
CA LEU A 294 7.39 -19.98 -14.63
C LEU A 294 8.16 -19.62 -13.36
N ASP A 295 9.18 -20.40 -13.00
CA ASP A 295 9.99 -20.15 -11.80
C ASP A 295 10.89 -18.90 -11.92
N LYS A 296 11.02 -18.35 -13.14
CA LYS A 296 11.93 -17.25 -13.45
C LYS A 296 11.23 -15.94 -13.80
N ILE A 297 9.91 -15.95 -14.10
CA ILE A 297 9.22 -14.76 -14.62
C ILE A 297 9.23 -13.57 -13.67
N PHE A 298 9.43 -13.79 -12.37
CA PHE A 298 9.53 -12.73 -11.35
C PHE A 298 10.98 -12.35 -11.03
N GLN A 299 11.97 -13.01 -11.67
CA GLN A 299 13.37 -12.63 -11.52
C GLN A 299 13.66 -11.35 -12.31
N PRO A 300 14.40 -10.39 -11.75
CA PRO A 300 14.83 -9.21 -12.49
C PRO A 300 15.56 -9.58 -13.79
N PHE A 301 15.32 -8.79 -14.83
CA PHE A 301 15.89 -8.95 -16.18
C PHE A 301 15.48 -10.22 -16.95
N PHE A 302 14.71 -11.12 -16.37
CA PHE A 302 14.20 -12.27 -17.08
C PHE A 302 13.12 -11.85 -18.09
N THR A 303 13.30 -12.22 -19.35
CA THR A 303 12.34 -11.97 -20.44
C THR A 303 12.38 -13.08 -21.47
N THR A 304 11.21 -13.45 -21.99
CA THR A 304 11.06 -14.34 -23.15
C THR A 304 10.85 -13.57 -24.45
N LYS A 305 10.71 -12.24 -24.36
CA LYS A 305 10.55 -11.36 -25.52
C LYS A 305 11.85 -11.26 -26.30
N PRO A 306 11.80 -11.05 -27.62
CA PRO A 306 13.00 -10.81 -28.44
C PRO A 306 13.86 -9.68 -27.88
N THR A 307 15.14 -9.75 -28.15
CA THR A 307 16.11 -8.73 -27.75
C THR A 307 15.65 -7.34 -28.13
N GLY A 308 15.58 -6.42 -27.14
CA GLY A 308 15.13 -5.04 -27.33
C GLY A 308 13.64 -4.78 -27.10
N GLN A 309 12.80 -5.80 -27.01
CA GLN A 309 11.35 -5.64 -26.80
C GLN A 309 10.90 -5.83 -25.34
N GLY A 310 11.78 -6.32 -24.49
CA GLY A 310 11.50 -6.50 -23.06
C GLY A 310 12.70 -6.15 -22.19
N THR A 311 12.47 -5.41 -21.10
CA THR A 311 13.50 -5.08 -20.09
C THR A 311 13.65 -6.20 -19.03
N GLY A 312 12.67 -7.10 -18.92
CA GLY A 312 12.62 -8.12 -17.87
C GLY A 312 12.38 -7.59 -16.45
N LEU A 313 12.08 -6.29 -16.29
CA LEU A 313 11.91 -5.64 -14.99
C LEU A 313 10.43 -5.47 -14.59
N GLY A 314 9.50 -5.55 -15.52
CA GLY A 314 8.08 -5.25 -15.26
C GLY A 314 7.46 -6.20 -14.23
N LEU A 315 7.62 -7.52 -14.38
CA LEU A 315 7.01 -8.50 -13.49
C LEU A 315 7.70 -8.57 -12.13
N SER A 316 9.03 -8.43 -12.06
CA SER A 316 9.75 -8.37 -10.78
C SER A 316 9.30 -7.15 -9.97
N LEU A 317 9.23 -5.95 -10.58
CA LEU A 317 8.71 -4.75 -9.94
C LEU A 317 7.26 -4.90 -9.51
N SER A 318 6.41 -5.52 -10.34
CA SER A 318 5.01 -5.79 -9.97
C SER A 318 4.91 -6.69 -8.75
N TYR A 319 5.76 -7.71 -8.65
CA TYR A 319 5.82 -8.59 -7.49
C TYR A 319 6.20 -7.83 -6.22
N ASP A 320 7.25 -7.00 -6.27
CA ASP A 320 7.73 -6.20 -5.13
C ASP A 320 6.69 -5.19 -4.66
N ILE A 321 6.03 -4.49 -5.58
CA ILE A 321 4.95 -3.55 -5.26
C ILE A 321 3.78 -4.26 -4.57
N VAL A 322 3.33 -5.40 -5.10
CA VAL A 322 2.22 -6.15 -4.51
C VAL A 322 2.59 -6.65 -3.11
N LYS A 323 3.82 -7.13 -2.91
CA LYS A 323 4.34 -7.54 -1.59
C LYS A 323 4.40 -6.37 -0.62
N ALA A 324 4.83 -5.17 -1.04
CA ALA A 324 4.85 -3.97 -0.22
C ALA A 324 3.43 -3.53 0.24
N HIS A 325 2.40 -3.95 -0.50
CA HIS A 325 0.99 -3.76 -0.13
C HIS A 325 0.43 -4.94 0.71
N ASN A 326 1.29 -5.84 1.23
CA ASN A 326 0.91 -7.07 1.93
C ASN A 326 0.03 -7.99 1.07
N GLY A 327 0.15 -7.87 -0.25
CA GLY A 327 -0.61 -8.62 -1.22
C GLY A 327 0.12 -9.88 -1.73
N GLU A 328 -0.52 -10.54 -2.68
CA GLU A 328 -0.02 -11.71 -3.38
C GLU A 328 -0.22 -11.56 -4.89
N LEU A 329 0.82 -11.81 -5.69
CA LEU A 329 0.75 -11.88 -7.15
C LEU A 329 0.86 -13.33 -7.59
N LYS A 330 -0.18 -13.85 -8.26
CA LYS A 330 -0.25 -15.21 -8.81
C LYS A 330 -0.32 -15.20 -10.33
N VAL A 331 0.11 -16.32 -10.92
CA VAL A 331 -0.01 -16.57 -12.34
C VAL A 331 -0.64 -17.95 -12.58
N GLU A 332 -1.64 -17.98 -13.45
CA GLU A 332 -2.26 -19.18 -13.99
C GLU A 332 -2.05 -19.14 -15.50
N THR A 333 -1.38 -20.13 -16.07
CA THR A 333 -1.06 -20.12 -17.49
C THR A 333 -1.07 -21.51 -18.07
N LYS A 334 -1.39 -21.59 -19.36
CA LYS A 334 -1.26 -22.82 -20.13
C LYS A 334 -0.73 -22.45 -21.51
N GLU A 335 0.36 -23.10 -21.90
CA GLU A 335 1.01 -22.89 -23.20
C GLU A 335 0.01 -23.10 -24.35
N GLY A 336 -0.03 -22.16 -25.28
CA GLY A 336 -0.99 -22.11 -26.39
C GLY A 336 -2.39 -21.58 -26.05
N GLN A 337 -2.76 -21.41 -24.76
CA GLN A 337 -4.12 -21.01 -24.35
C GLN A 337 -4.20 -19.60 -23.71
N GLY A 338 -3.09 -19.08 -23.20
CA GLY A 338 -3.02 -17.75 -22.58
C GLY A 338 -2.59 -17.77 -21.13
N THR A 339 -2.62 -16.58 -20.53
CA THR A 339 -2.17 -16.35 -19.14
C THR A 339 -3.20 -15.53 -18.39
N LYS A 340 -3.35 -15.81 -17.08
CA LYS A 340 -4.11 -15.00 -16.13
C LYS A 340 -3.19 -14.63 -14.98
N PHE A 341 -2.93 -13.34 -14.80
CA PHE A 341 -2.30 -12.80 -13.60
C PHE A 341 -3.37 -12.35 -12.61
N ILE A 342 -3.12 -12.59 -11.34
CA ILE A 342 -4.06 -12.34 -10.24
C ILE A 342 -3.32 -11.59 -9.14
N ILE A 343 -3.76 -10.37 -8.86
CA ILE A 343 -3.29 -9.54 -7.76
C ILE A 343 -4.30 -9.67 -6.62
N LYS A 344 -3.84 -10.02 -5.42
CA LYS A 344 -4.67 -10.01 -4.20
C LYS A 344 -4.13 -8.96 -3.24
N ILE A 345 -4.98 -8.05 -2.80
CA ILE A 345 -4.64 -6.98 -1.85
C ILE A 345 -5.59 -7.05 -0.67
N PRO A 346 -5.10 -7.06 0.59
CA PRO A 346 -5.96 -7.05 1.76
C PRO A 346 -6.73 -5.74 1.89
N ILE A 347 -8.02 -5.82 2.21
CA ILE A 347 -8.87 -4.68 2.59
C ILE A 347 -8.63 -4.47 4.10
N ILE A 348 -7.82 -3.47 4.47
CA ILE A 348 -7.53 -3.10 5.86
C ILE A 348 -8.21 -1.77 6.17
#